data_755f4acad778280fc230d64b05421ca6
#
_entry.id   755f4acad778280fc230d64b05421ca6
#
_cell.length_a   1.000
_cell.length_b   1.000
_cell.length_c   1.000
_cell.angle_alpha   90.00
_cell.angle_beta   90.00
_cell.angle_gamma   90.00
#
_symmetry.space_group_name_H-M   'P 1'
#
loop_
_entity.id
_entity.type
_entity.pdbx_description
1 polymer ?
#
loop_
_entity_poly.entity_id
_entity_poly.type
_entity_poly.pdbx_seq_one_letter_code
_entity_poly.pdbx_strand_id
1 'polypeptide(L)'
;MRKVSLASCVALVMAALVLVPGTAVGSSFSVDGAVAVSAAVGLAEAHLGGLLQMMEVIASTADLQVGVWGGMRDLLAQFEELPISFNAWFLLPDGGYYKVATGLTGGNLSDRAYFPRVMAGETTIGDLVVSKSTGRKSMIMTVPIERNGAVIGALGVTVYLDDLSRQLVDTLALPEGVVFYAETADGLIALHSDPAVLLEDVSAAGVDGILTVRATSSLLGWTFVVGSTP
;
A
#
# COMPACT_ATOMS: atom_id res chain seq x y z
N MET A 1 51.93 -48.43 40.29
CA MET A 1 51.30 -47.49 39.38
C MET A 1 49.78 -47.79 39.36
N ARG A 2 48.99 -47.08 40.15
CA ARG A 2 47.51 -47.24 40.23
C ARG A 2 46.89 -46.23 39.35
N LYS A 3 46.10 -46.67 38.35
CA LYS A 3 45.25 -45.83 37.53
C LYS A 3 44.04 -45.41 38.37
N VAL A 4 43.91 -44.10 38.64
CA VAL A 4 42.76 -43.55 39.28
C VAL A 4 41.75 -43.30 38.17
N SER A 5 40.60 -43.95 38.28
CA SER A 5 39.48 -43.81 37.33
C SER A 5 38.75 -42.47 37.53
N LEU A 6 38.58 -41.73 36.48
CA LEU A 6 37.93 -40.39 36.40
C LEU A 6 36.41 -40.47 36.37
N ALA A 7 35.81 -41.50 36.95
CA ALA A 7 34.37 -41.80 36.83
C ALA A 7 33.53 -41.56 38.10
N SER A 8 33.97 -40.71 39.02
CA SER A 8 33.30 -40.57 40.32
C SER A 8 33.06 -39.12 40.80
N CYS A 9 32.89 -38.16 39.92
CA CYS A 9 32.59 -36.80 40.33
C CYS A 9 31.46 -36.11 39.49
N VAL A 10 30.53 -36.89 38.93
CA VAL A 10 29.35 -36.32 38.22
C VAL A 10 28.05 -36.81 38.86
N ALA A 11 27.97 -36.81 40.16
CA ALA A 11 26.73 -37.06 40.87
C ALA A 11 26.65 -36.12 42.06
N LEU A 12 25.87 -35.10 41.96
CA LEU A 12 25.16 -34.33 42.97
C LEU A 12 25.23 -32.80 42.73
N VAL A 13 24.60 -32.32 41.67
CA VAL A 13 23.93 -31.03 41.72
C VAL A 13 22.63 -31.17 40.90
N MET A 14 21.71 -31.96 41.37
CA MET A 14 20.29 -31.80 41.06
C MET A 14 19.78 -30.70 41.97
N ALA A 15 20.04 -29.45 41.60
CA ALA A 15 19.37 -28.31 42.20
C ALA A 15 17.89 -28.42 41.82
N ALA A 16 17.04 -28.63 42.80
CA ALA A 16 15.59 -28.54 42.66
C ALA A 16 15.26 -27.16 42.09
N LEU A 17 14.95 -27.12 40.79
CA LEU A 17 14.33 -25.96 40.15
C LEU A 17 12.90 -25.87 40.71
N VAL A 18 12.75 -25.13 41.80
CA VAL A 18 11.43 -24.73 42.26
C VAL A 18 10.85 -23.87 41.16
N LEU A 19 9.95 -24.44 40.32
CA LEU A 19 9.08 -23.68 39.48
C LEU A 19 8.18 -22.83 40.39
N VAL A 20 8.61 -21.61 40.67
CA VAL A 20 7.71 -20.56 41.11
C VAL A 20 6.77 -20.34 39.95
N PRO A 21 5.44 -20.53 40.08
CA PRO A 21 4.51 -20.12 39.04
C PRO A 21 4.65 -18.60 38.95
N GLY A 22 5.45 -18.14 37.98
CA GLY A 22 5.51 -16.73 37.63
C GLY A 22 4.08 -16.37 37.20
N THR A 23 3.41 -15.58 38.00
CA THR A 23 2.27 -14.80 37.52
C THR A 23 2.81 -14.01 36.33
N ALA A 24 2.43 -14.40 35.14
CA ALA A 24 2.65 -13.59 33.96
C ALA A 24 1.93 -12.27 34.24
N VAL A 25 2.70 -11.28 34.68
CA VAL A 25 2.25 -9.89 34.64
C VAL A 25 2.10 -9.60 33.17
N GLY A 26 0.89 -9.74 32.68
CA GLY A 26 0.55 -9.29 31.34
C GLY A 26 0.78 -7.79 31.32
N SER A 27 1.98 -7.38 30.88
CA SER A 27 2.22 -6.00 30.52
C SER A 27 1.37 -5.73 29.28
N SER A 28 0.16 -5.19 29.50
CA SER A 28 -0.63 -4.65 28.41
C SER A 28 0.11 -3.43 27.87
N PHE A 29 0.81 -3.60 26.76
CA PHE A 29 1.36 -2.47 26.02
C PHE A 29 0.17 -1.80 25.30
N SER A 30 -0.24 -0.62 25.79
CA SER A 30 -1.24 0.18 25.09
C SER A 30 -0.56 1.05 24.06
N VAL A 31 -0.92 0.89 22.79
CA VAL A 31 -0.50 1.81 21.73
C VAL A 31 -1.36 3.07 21.82
N ASP A 32 -0.71 4.24 21.91
CA ASP A 32 -1.41 5.52 21.80
C ASP A 32 -2.02 5.64 20.40
N GLY A 33 -3.34 5.89 20.34
CA GLY A 33 -4.06 6.01 19.05
C GLY A 33 -3.49 7.10 18.15
N ALA A 34 -2.96 8.19 18.71
CA ALA A 34 -2.31 9.25 17.93
C ALA A 34 -1.00 8.77 17.29
N VAL A 35 -0.24 7.93 17.98
CA VAL A 35 0.96 7.29 17.41
C VAL A 35 0.57 6.31 16.32
N ALA A 36 -0.45 5.49 16.54
CA ALA A 36 -0.91 4.50 15.57
C ALA A 36 -1.42 5.15 14.28
N VAL A 37 -2.25 6.20 14.36
CA VAL A 37 -2.75 6.89 13.16
C VAL A 37 -1.63 7.65 12.44
N SER A 38 -0.70 8.26 13.17
CA SER A 38 0.46 8.92 12.55
C SER A 38 1.38 7.93 11.84
N ALA A 39 1.58 6.74 12.41
CA ALA A 39 2.33 5.66 11.78
C ALA A 39 1.63 5.15 10.52
N ALA A 40 0.30 5.03 10.54
CA ALA A 40 -0.49 4.62 9.37
C ALA A 40 -0.37 5.62 8.22
N VAL A 41 -0.48 6.93 8.49
CA VAL A 41 -0.26 7.99 7.50
C VAL A 41 1.16 7.92 6.96
N GLY A 42 2.18 7.91 7.83
CA GLY A 42 3.58 7.89 7.42
C GLY A 42 3.94 6.67 6.57
N LEU A 43 3.41 5.49 6.91
CA LEU A 43 3.62 4.26 6.14
C LEU A 43 2.96 4.33 4.77
N ALA A 44 1.72 4.81 4.67
CA ALA A 44 1.02 4.99 3.40
C ALA A 44 1.72 6.02 2.51
N GLU A 45 2.12 7.17 3.07
CA GLU A 45 2.85 8.22 2.34
C GLU A 45 4.22 7.74 1.87
N ALA A 46 4.97 7.02 2.70
CA ALA A 46 6.26 6.45 2.31
C ALA A 46 6.10 5.45 1.16
N HIS A 47 5.09 4.59 1.23
CA HIS A 47 4.82 3.55 0.24
C HIS A 47 4.40 4.16 -1.11
N LEU A 48 3.37 4.99 -1.10
CA LEU A 48 2.79 5.58 -2.31
C LEU A 48 3.65 6.73 -2.85
N GLY A 49 4.26 7.53 -1.99
CA GLY A 49 5.20 8.58 -2.38
C GLY A 49 6.48 8.00 -3.00
N GLY A 50 7.01 6.92 -2.44
CA GLY A 50 8.14 6.19 -3.04
C GLY A 50 7.80 5.63 -4.43
N LEU A 51 6.60 5.05 -4.57
CA LEU A 51 6.11 4.55 -5.86
C LEU A 51 5.97 5.70 -6.88
N LEU A 52 5.40 6.85 -6.46
CA LEU A 52 5.25 8.03 -7.31
C LEU A 52 6.61 8.56 -7.79
N GLN A 53 7.59 8.69 -6.90
CA GLN A 53 8.94 9.12 -7.28
C GLN A 53 9.59 8.17 -8.29
N MET A 54 9.41 6.86 -8.13
CA MET A 54 9.89 5.89 -9.13
C MET A 54 9.18 6.05 -10.48
N MET A 55 7.87 6.29 -10.48
CA MET A 55 7.11 6.56 -11.71
C MET A 55 7.64 7.80 -12.44
N GLU A 56 7.93 8.89 -11.71
CA GLU A 56 8.49 10.12 -12.27
C GLU A 56 9.87 9.89 -12.90
N VAL A 57 10.73 9.13 -12.22
CA VAL A 57 12.04 8.74 -12.76
C VAL A 57 11.88 7.91 -14.03
N ILE A 58 11.02 6.88 -14.01
CA ILE A 58 10.76 6.00 -15.16
C ILE A 58 10.18 6.81 -16.32
N ALA A 59 9.18 7.68 -16.07
CA ALA A 59 8.56 8.53 -17.11
C ALA A 59 9.56 9.47 -17.79
N SER A 60 10.63 9.86 -17.09
CA SER A 60 11.70 10.70 -17.61
C SER A 60 12.77 9.96 -18.43
N THR A 61 12.73 8.61 -18.47
CA THR A 61 13.71 7.81 -19.22
C THR A 61 13.55 7.96 -20.74
N ALA A 62 14.65 7.80 -21.46
CA ALA A 62 14.64 7.84 -22.92
C ALA A 62 13.71 6.79 -23.54
N ASP A 63 13.61 5.61 -22.92
CA ASP A 63 12.77 4.51 -23.40
C ASP A 63 11.29 4.89 -23.40
N LEU A 64 10.80 5.59 -22.33
CA LEU A 64 9.43 6.08 -22.29
C LEU A 64 9.21 7.29 -23.18
N GLN A 65 10.17 8.23 -23.21
CA GLN A 65 10.07 9.43 -24.04
C GLN A 65 10.10 9.16 -25.56
N VAL A 66 10.65 8.02 -26.00
CA VAL A 66 10.53 7.58 -27.40
C VAL A 66 9.09 7.23 -27.76
N GLY A 67 8.28 6.77 -26.81
CA GLY A 67 6.86 6.47 -27.01
C GLY A 67 6.60 5.16 -27.78
N VAL A 68 7.59 4.26 -27.89
CA VAL A 68 7.47 2.98 -28.59
C VAL A 68 7.36 1.84 -27.59
N TRP A 69 6.22 1.14 -27.59
CA TRP A 69 5.92 0.08 -26.63
C TRP A 69 7.00 -0.98 -26.48
N GLY A 70 7.62 -1.42 -27.58
CA GLY A 70 8.66 -2.46 -27.55
C GLY A 70 9.87 -2.11 -26.68
N GLY A 71 10.24 -0.81 -26.60
CA GLY A 71 11.32 -0.35 -25.72
C GLY A 71 10.89 -0.18 -24.28
N MET A 72 9.62 0.17 -24.02
CA MET A 72 9.10 0.42 -22.68
C MET A 72 8.78 -0.85 -21.91
N ARG A 73 8.31 -1.90 -22.62
CA ARG A 73 7.72 -3.10 -22.02
C ARG A 73 8.64 -3.76 -20.98
N ASP A 74 9.91 -3.93 -21.33
CA ASP A 74 10.87 -4.63 -20.46
C ASP A 74 11.21 -3.81 -19.22
N LEU A 75 11.28 -2.47 -19.35
CA LEU A 75 11.45 -1.58 -18.20
C LEU A 75 10.25 -1.62 -17.27
N LEU A 76 9.03 -1.57 -17.83
CA LEU A 76 7.81 -1.66 -17.03
C LEU A 76 7.65 -3.06 -16.39
N ALA A 77 8.11 -4.12 -17.03
CA ALA A 77 8.14 -5.45 -16.44
C ALA A 77 9.05 -5.52 -15.23
N GLN A 78 10.25 -4.93 -15.29
CA GLN A 78 11.15 -4.83 -14.15
C GLN A 78 10.57 -3.94 -13.04
N PHE A 79 9.82 -2.90 -13.40
CA PHE A 79 9.14 -2.05 -12.44
C PHE A 79 8.05 -2.82 -11.66
N GLU A 80 7.30 -3.70 -12.32
CA GLU A 80 6.29 -4.56 -11.68
C GLU A 80 6.89 -5.65 -10.76
N GLU A 81 8.21 -5.93 -10.82
CA GLU A 81 8.90 -6.87 -9.92
C GLU A 81 9.18 -6.30 -8.51
N LEU A 82 8.91 -5.00 -8.28
CA LEU A 82 9.07 -4.41 -6.96
C LEU A 82 8.13 -5.07 -5.94
N PRO A 83 8.53 -5.11 -4.65
CA PRO A 83 7.75 -5.77 -3.59
C PRO A 83 6.50 -4.97 -3.17
N ILE A 84 5.82 -4.39 -4.13
CA ILE A 84 4.59 -3.60 -4.00
C ILE A 84 3.57 -4.22 -4.95
N SER A 85 2.34 -4.41 -4.50
CA SER A 85 1.29 -4.98 -5.35
C SER A 85 0.64 -3.90 -6.23
N PHE A 86 1.13 -3.78 -7.46
CA PHE A 86 0.55 -2.89 -8.48
C PHE A 86 0.68 -3.47 -9.89
N ASN A 87 0.00 -2.85 -10.86
CA ASN A 87 0.22 -3.10 -12.27
C ASN A 87 0.54 -1.79 -12.98
N ALA A 88 1.61 -1.79 -13.79
CA ALA A 88 2.01 -0.66 -14.61
C ALA A 88 1.37 -0.74 -16.01
N TRP A 89 1.07 0.42 -16.59
CA TRP A 89 0.51 0.53 -17.93
C TRP A 89 0.91 1.86 -18.57
N PHE A 90 1.00 1.85 -19.90
CA PHE A 90 1.27 3.03 -20.70
C PHE A 90 -0.01 3.50 -21.39
N LEU A 91 -0.41 4.75 -21.13
CA LEU A 91 -1.61 5.39 -21.64
C LEU A 91 -1.28 6.22 -22.89
N LEU A 92 -2.03 6.00 -23.95
CA LEU A 92 -1.94 6.76 -25.17
C LEU A 92 -2.82 8.03 -25.12
N PRO A 93 -2.51 9.07 -25.94
CA PRO A 93 -3.31 10.30 -25.98
C PRO A 93 -4.77 10.12 -26.44
N ASP A 94 -5.10 9.02 -27.10
CA ASP A 94 -6.47 8.67 -27.52
C ASP A 94 -7.24 7.87 -26.46
N GLY A 95 -6.60 7.57 -25.30
CA GLY A 95 -7.16 6.77 -24.21
C GLY A 95 -6.94 5.27 -24.33
N GLY A 96 -6.39 4.78 -25.43
CA GLY A 96 -5.88 3.40 -25.55
C GLY A 96 -4.73 3.17 -24.58
N TYR A 97 -4.48 1.93 -24.18
CA TYR A 97 -3.39 1.66 -23.24
C TYR A 97 -2.77 0.28 -23.40
N TYR A 98 -1.50 0.21 -23.06
CA TYR A 98 -0.71 -1.04 -23.04
C TYR A 98 -0.52 -1.52 -21.61
N LYS A 99 -0.49 -2.84 -21.43
CA LYS A 99 -0.10 -3.53 -20.21
C LYS A 99 1.08 -4.45 -20.46
N VAL A 100 1.93 -4.65 -19.47
CA VAL A 100 3.09 -5.54 -19.55
C VAL A 100 2.68 -6.95 -19.99
N ALA A 101 1.64 -7.49 -19.37
CA ALA A 101 1.20 -8.87 -19.60
C ALA A 101 0.54 -9.10 -20.98
N THR A 102 -0.17 -8.10 -21.55
CA THR A 102 -1.05 -8.30 -22.72
C THR A 102 -0.69 -7.44 -23.93
N GLY A 103 0.22 -6.46 -23.78
CA GLY A 103 0.46 -5.45 -24.83
C GLY A 103 -0.72 -4.49 -24.94
N LEU A 104 -1.04 -4.02 -26.15
CA LEU A 104 -2.18 -3.13 -26.39
C LEU A 104 -3.49 -3.82 -25.99
N THR A 105 -4.24 -3.17 -25.10
CA THR A 105 -5.53 -3.68 -24.65
C THR A 105 -6.64 -3.24 -25.63
N GLY A 106 -7.78 -3.95 -25.60
CA GLY A 106 -8.97 -3.49 -26.34
C GLY A 106 -9.79 -2.42 -25.59
N GLY A 107 -9.29 -1.95 -24.43
CA GLY A 107 -9.97 -0.98 -23.59
C GLY A 107 -9.56 0.45 -23.89
N ASN A 108 -10.36 1.41 -23.40
CA ASN A 108 -10.08 2.83 -23.47
C ASN A 108 -10.35 3.48 -22.11
N LEU A 109 -9.51 4.43 -21.71
CA LEU A 109 -9.54 5.10 -20.41
C LEU A 109 -9.83 6.60 -20.52
N SER A 110 -10.22 7.11 -21.71
CA SER A 110 -10.50 8.54 -21.93
C SER A 110 -11.72 9.06 -21.15
N ASP A 111 -12.59 8.17 -20.66
CA ASP A 111 -13.72 8.48 -19.79
C ASP A 111 -13.37 8.58 -18.30
N ARG A 112 -12.12 8.33 -17.92
CA ARG A 112 -11.67 8.40 -16.52
C ARG A 112 -11.34 9.82 -16.10
N ALA A 113 -11.67 10.18 -14.85
CA ALA A 113 -11.47 11.53 -14.31
C ALA A 113 -10.02 12.01 -14.35
N TYR A 114 -9.06 11.10 -14.16
CA TYR A 114 -7.63 11.42 -14.24
C TYR A 114 -7.14 11.67 -15.69
N PHE A 115 -7.84 11.17 -16.71
CA PHE A 115 -7.37 11.24 -18.11
C PHE A 115 -7.12 12.66 -18.59
N PRO A 116 -8.10 13.61 -18.56
CA PRO A 116 -7.86 14.97 -19.04
C PRO A 116 -6.77 15.69 -18.23
N ARG A 117 -6.64 15.37 -16.95
CA ARG A 117 -5.63 15.98 -16.06
C ARG A 117 -4.22 15.55 -16.46
N VAL A 118 -3.99 14.25 -16.62
CA VAL A 118 -2.66 13.74 -16.99
C VAL A 118 -2.29 14.13 -18.43
N MET A 119 -3.26 14.21 -19.34
CA MET A 119 -3.00 14.71 -20.72
C MET A 119 -2.73 16.21 -20.75
N ALA A 120 -3.13 16.97 -19.73
CA ALA A 120 -2.74 18.36 -19.52
C ALA A 120 -1.37 18.54 -18.84
N GLY A 121 -0.65 17.44 -18.53
CA GLY A 121 0.66 17.47 -17.88
C GLY A 121 0.59 17.39 -16.34
N GLU A 122 -0.57 17.08 -15.76
CA GLU A 122 -0.73 16.95 -14.31
C GLU A 122 -0.42 15.51 -13.84
N THR A 123 0.46 15.36 -12.86
CA THR A 123 0.60 14.11 -12.11
C THR A 123 -0.63 13.92 -11.22
N THR A 124 -1.25 12.73 -11.25
CA THR A 124 -2.41 12.42 -10.41
C THR A 124 -2.13 11.27 -9.45
N ILE A 125 -2.72 11.37 -8.25
CA ILE A 125 -2.67 10.33 -7.23
C ILE A 125 -4.00 10.29 -6.48
N GLY A 126 -4.45 9.09 -6.11
CA GLY A 126 -5.61 8.93 -5.23
C GLY A 126 -6.96 8.77 -5.95
N ASP A 127 -6.98 8.71 -7.29
CA ASP A 127 -8.21 8.47 -8.04
C ASP A 127 -8.73 7.04 -7.79
N LEU A 128 -9.85 6.90 -7.07
CA LEU A 128 -10.45 5.61 -6.75
C LEU A 128 -11.33 5.10 -7.89
N VAL A 129 -11.15 3.84 -8.24
CA VAL A 129 -11.88 3.22 -9.36
C VAL A 129 -12.16 1.73 -9.10
N VAL A 130 -13.17 1.20 -9.80
CA VAL A 130 -13.22 -0.22 -10.10
C VAL A 130 -12.47 -0.46 -11.40
N SER A 131 -11.45 -1.31 -11.35
CA SER A 131 -10.59 -1.62 -12.52
C SER A 131 -11.41 -2.26 -13.63
N LYS A 132 -11.38 -1.67 -14.85
CA LYS A 132 -12.10 -2.20 -16.02
C LYS A 132 -11.60 -3.59 -16.44
N SER A 133 -10.35 -3.92 -16.16
CA SER A 133 -9.73 -5.16 -16.61
C SER A 133 -9.79 -6.30 -15.58
N THR A 134 -9.89 -5.98 -14.29
CA THR A 134 -9.85 -6.99 -13.22
C THR A 134 -11.10 -6.98 -12.33
N GLY A 135 -11.92 -5.92 -12.38
CA GLY A 135 -13.05 -5.71 -11.47
C GLY A 135 -12.63 -5.39 -10.02
N ARG A 136 -11.33 -5.33 -9.72
CA ARG A 136 -10.84 -5.03 -8.35
C ARG A 136 -10.96 -3.55 -8.03
N LYS A 137 -11.26 -3.23 -6.78
CA LYS A 137 -11.26 -1.90 -6.21
C LYS A 137 -9.81 -1.39 -6.14
N SER A 138 -9.54 -0.25 -6.72
CA SER A 138 -8.16 0.19 -7.00
C SER A 138 -8.03 1.70 -6.87
N MET A 139 -6.80 2.13 -6.57
CA MET A 139 -6.36 3.51 -6.70
C MET A 139 -5.48 3.65 -7.94
N ILE A 140 -5.64 4.73 -8.65
CA ILE A 140 -4.84 5.06 -9.82
C ILE A 140 -3.85 6.17 -9.47
N MET A 141 -2.62 6.00 -9.98
CA MET A 141 -1.60 7.03 -10.03
C MET A 141 -1.17 7.19 -11.48
N THR A 142 -1.00 8.43 -11.96
CA THR A 142 -0.52 8.70 -13.32
C THR A 142 0.53 9.80 -13.32
N VAL A 143 1.55 9.62 -14.17
CA VAL A 143 2.61 10.59 -14.42
C VAL A 143 2.66 10.86 -15.93
N PRO A 144 2.59 12.11 -16.38
CA PRO A 144 2.68 12.43 -17.80
C PRO A 144 4.08 12.09 -18.35
N ILE A 145 4.12 11.61 -19.58
CA ILE A 145 5.36 11.40 -20.32
C ILE A 145 5.47 12.51 -21.35
N GLU A 146 6.48 13.34 -21.20
CA GLU A 146 6.68 14.50 -22.03
C GLU A 146 7.85 14.32 -22.97
N ARG A 147 7.69 14.82 -24.20
CA ARG A 147 8.75 14.94 -25.19
C ARG A 147 8.64 16.28 -25.90
N ASN A 148 9.75 17.04 -25.88
CA ASN A 148 9.81 18.39 -26.49
C ASN A 148 8.68 19.34 -26.00
N GLY A 149 8.32 19.26 -24.72
CA GLY A 149 7.28 20.10 -24.11
C GLY A 149 5.82 19.70 -24.46
N ALA A 150 5.62 18.52 -25.03
CA ALA A 150 4.30 17.98 -25.29
C ALA A 150 4.10 16.63 -24.60
N VAL A 151 2.93 16.42 -23.98
CA VAL A 151 2.55 15.14 -23.42
C VAL A 151 2.28 14.16 -24.56
N ILE A 152 3.05 13.08 -24.61
CA ILE A 152 2.94 12.01 -25.62
C ILE A 152 2.22 10.77 -25.11
N GLY A 153 1.86 10.74 -23.82
CA GLY A 153 1.21 9.66 -23.13
C GLY A 153 1.41 9.79 -21.63
N ALA A 154 1.07 8.75 -20.90
CA ALA A 154 1.31 8.72 -19.45
C ALA A 154 1.74 7.32 -18.98
N LEU A 155 2.60 7.28 -17.97
CA LEU A 155 2.82 6.11 -17.15
C LEU A 155 1.72 6.05 -16.10
N GLY A 156 0.95 4.97 -16.08
CA GLY A 156 -0.06 4.73 -15.07
C GLY A 156 0.25 3.52 -14.22
N VAL A 157 -0.19 3.56 -12.97
CA VAL A 157 -0.10 2.46 -12.03
C VAL A 157 -1.48 2.24 -11.40
N THR A 158 -1.88 0.99 -11.33
CA THR A 158 -3.06 0.53 -10.61
C THR A 158 -2.62 -0.14 -9.32
N VAL A 159 -2.88 0.48 -8.18
CA VAL A 159 -2.65 -0.10 -6.84
C VAL A 159 -3.94 -0.71 -6.35
N TYR A 160 -3.91 -1.98 -5.95
CA TYR A 160 -5.09 -2.67 -5.42
C TYR A 160 -5.31 -2.31 -3.95
N LEU A 161 -6.50 -1.80 -3.64
CA LEU A 161 -6.81 -1.28 -2.30
C LEU A 161 -6.85 -2.37 -1.22
N ASP A 162 -7.29 -3.57 -1.58
CA ASP A 162 -7.32 -4.73 -0.69
C ASP A 162 -5.91 -5.22 -0.33
N ASP A 163 -4.97 -5.22 -1.28
CA ASP A 163 -3.58 -5.58 -1.03
C ASP A 163 -2.87 -4.48 -0.20
N LEU A 164 -3.07 -3.22 -0.55
CA LEU A 164 -2.50 -2.09 0.20
C LEU A 164 -3.03 -2.06 1.64
N SER A 165 -4.33 -2.22 1.83
CA SER A 165 -4.96 -2.28 3.15
C SER A 165 -4.35 -3.38 4.02
N ARG A 166 -4.24 -4.59 3.47
CA ARG A 166 -3.63 -5.74 4.16
C ARG A 166 -2.18 -5.46 4.53
N GLN A 167 -1.39 -4.95 3.60
CA GLN A 167 0.03 -4.64 3.84
C GLN A 167 0.20 -3.61 4.97
N LEU A 168 -0.65 -2.57 5.00
CA LEU A 168 -0.62 -1.57 6.08
C LEU A 168 -1.02 -2.18 7.42
N VAL A 169 -2.10 -2.94 7.48
CA VAL A 169 -2.58 -3.61 8.70
C VAL A 169 -1.53 -4.56 9.26
N ASP A 170 -0.93 -5.40 8.39
CA ASP A 170 0.10 -6.37 8.79
C ASP A 170 1.36 -5.65 9.32
N THR A 171 1.77 -4.55 8.67
CA THR A 171 2.95 -3.78 9.08
C THR A 171 2.72 -3.01 10.37
N LEU A 172 1.52 -2.45 10.56
CA LEU A 172 1.15 -1.72 11.77
C LEU A 172 0.97 -2.66 12.97
N ALA A 173 0.74 -3.96 12.74
CA ALA A 173 0.52 -4.98 13.77
C ALA A 173 -0.45 -4.49 14.86
N LEU A 174 -1.59 -3.90 14.45
CA LEU A 174 -2.56 -3.33 15.36
C LEU A 174 -3.15 -4.42 16.27
N PRO A 175 -3.40 -4.13 17.56
CA PRO A 175 -4.01 -5.06 18.49
C PRO A 175 -5.39 -5.53 18.01
N GLU A 176 -5.82 -6.71 18.48
CA GLU A 176 -7.18 -7.20 18.28
C GLU A 176 -8.20 -6.18 18.83
N GLY A 177 -9.30 -5.97 18.11
CA GLY A 177 -10.33 -4.98 18.46
C GLY A 177 -10.02 -3.54 18.04
N VAL A 178 -8.87 -3.30 17.39
CA VAL A 178 -8.56 -2.01 16.76
C VAL A 178 -9.06 -2.02 15.32
N VAL A 179 -9.89 -1.03 14.96
CA VAL A 179 -10.34 -0.79 13.58
C VAL A 179 -9.42 0.24 12.94
N PHE A 180 -9.01 -0.04 11.72
CA PHE A 180 -8.24 0.88 10.89
C PHE A 180 -8.97 1.11 9.56
N TYR A 181 -9.08 2.37 9.15
CA TYR A 181 -9.51 2.73 7.81
C TYR A 181 -8.95 4.08 7.36
N ALA A 182 -9.06 4.37 6.06
CA ALA A 182 -8.83 5.71 5.52
C ALA A 182 -10.00 6.08 4.61
N GLU A 183 -10.45 7.32 4.71
CA GLU A 183 -11.55 7.90 3.93
C GLU A 183 -11.04 9.03 3.05
N THR A 184 -11.64 9.17 1.87
CA THR A 184 -11.42 10.28 0.95
C THR A 184 -12.21 11.51 1.40
N ALA A 185 -11.93 12.67 0.80
CA ALA A 185 -12.64 13.92 1.12
C ALA A 185 -14.14 13.87 0.78
N ASP A 186 -14.54 13.03 -0.15
CA ASP A 186 -15.94 12.77 -0.56
C ASP A 186 -16.61 11.64 0.22
N GLY A 187 -15.93 11.11 1.27
CA GLY A 187 -16.51 10.17 2.21
C GLY A 187 -16.50 8.71 1.78
N LEU A 188 -15.68 8.33 0.79
CA LEU A 188 -15.51 6.94 0.40
C LEU A 188 -14.40 6.27 1.20
N ILE A 189 -14.60 5.02 1.58
CA ILE A 189 -13.58 4.20 2.24
C ILE A 189 -12.51 3.79 1.22
N ALA A 190 -11.33 4.38 1.33
CA ALA A 190 -10.17 4.07 0.47
C ALA A 190 -9.37 2.87 0.98
N LEU A 191 -9.18 2.75 2.30
CA LEU A 191 -8.49 1.65 2.97
C LEU A 191 -9.32 1.16 4.14
N HIS A 192 -9.27 -0.12 4.43
CA HIS A 192 -9.96 -0.70 5.59
C HIS A 192 -9.38 -2.07 5.94
N SER A 193 -9.41 -2.45 7.22
CA SER A 193 -9.04 -3.80 7.68
C SER A 193 -9.95 -4.91 7.12
N ASP A 194 -11.22 -4.59 6.81
CA ASP A 194 -12.12 -5.45 6.03
C ASP A 194 -12.22 -4.94 4.58
N PRO A 195 -11.74 -5.68 3.57
CA PRO A 195 -11.78 -5.25 2.18
C PRO A 195 -13.20 -5.22 1.57
N ALA A 196 -14.21 -5.80 2.21
CA ALA A 196 -15.58 -5.82 1.70
C ALA A 196 -16.16 -4.41 1.60
N VAL A 197 -15.82 -3.51 2.55
CA VAL A 197 -16.34 -2.14 2.64
C VAL A 197 -15.56 -1.10 1.81
N LEU A 198 -14.48 -1.48 1.14
CA LEU A 198 -13.75 -0.58 0.26
C LEU A 198 -14.67 0.05 -0.78
N LEU A 199 -14.50 1.35 -1.08
CA LEU A 199 -15.32 2.17 -1.98
C LEU A 199 -16.79 2.30 -1.56
N GLU A 200 -17.17 1.85 -0.36
CA GLU A 200 -18.47 2.17 0.24
C GLU A 200 -18.39 3.53 0.95
N ASP A 201 -19.55 4.08 1.29
CA ASP A 201 -19.65 5.28 2.13
C ASP A 201 -19.05 5.02 3.52
N VAL A 202 -18.45 6.05 4.12
CA VAL A 202 -17.77 5.95 5.41
C VAL A 202 -18.67 5.43 6.54
N SER A 203 -19.98 5.55 6.44
CA SER A 203 -20.93 4.96 7.39
C SER A 203 -20.82 3.43 7.48
N ALA A 204 -20.26 2.77 6.46
CA ALA A 204 -19.99 1.34 6.45
C ALA A 204 -18.71 0.95 7.22
N ALA A 205 -17.92 1.90 7.72
CA ALA A 205 -16.64 1.62 8.40
C ALA A 205 -16.80 0.94 9.79
N GLY A 206 -18.03 0.83 10.31
CA GLY A 206 -18.32 0.09 11.55
C GLY A 206 -17.73 0.74 12.82
N VAL A 207 -17.57 2.05 12.83
CA VAL A 207 -16.96 2.80 13.95
C VAL A 207 -17.96 3.55 14.84
N ASP A 208 -19.24 3.25 14.72
CA ASP A 208 -20.28 3.88 15.53
C ASP A 208 -20.07 3.56 17.02
N GLY A 209 -19.96 4.62 17.83
CA GLY A 209 -19.75 4.51 19.29
C GLY A 209 -18.32 4.12 19.71
N ILE A 210 -17.37 4.08 18.77
CA ILE A 210 -15.96 3.78 19.03
C ILE A 210 -15.17 5.09 19.22
N LEU A 211 -14.22 5.09 20.17
CA LEU A 211 -13.26 6.19 20.27
C LEU A 211 -12.31 6.14 19.07
N THR A 212 -12.26 7.22 18.31
CA THR A 212 -11.41 7.31 17.11
C THR A 212 -10.39 8.43 17.23
N VAL A 213 -9.21 8.19 16.65
CA VAL A 213 -8.19 9.22 16.42
C VAL A 213 -7.99 9.35 14.91
N ARG A 214 -7.84 10.58 14.42
CA ARG A 214 -7.80 10.90 13.00
C ARG A 214 -6.55 11.68 12.64
N ALA A 215 -5.99 11.45 11.45
CA ALA A 215 -4.93 12.26 10.86
C ALA A 215 -5.09 12.29 9.34
N THR A 216 -4.83 13.42 8.72
CA THR A 216 -4.96 13.58 7.27
C THR A 216 -3.61 13.48 6.59
N SER A 217 -3.51 12.66 5.54
CA SER A 217 -2.34 12.57 4.67
C SER A 217 -2.22 13.81 3.80
N SER A 218 -1.06 14.43 3.79
CA SER A 218 -0.76 15.58 2.94
C SER A 218 -0.59 15.18 1.47
N LEU A 219 -0.15 13.94 1.21
CA LEU A 219 0.05 13.41 -0.14
C LEU A 219 -1.26 13.01 -0.81
N LEU A 220 -2.16 12.36 -0.05
CA LEU A 220 -3.38 11.75 -0.60
C LEU A 220 -4.62 12.62 -0.39
N GLY A 221 -4.60 13.53 0.58
CA GLY A 221 -5.79 14.23 1.06
C GLY A 221 -6.79 13.32 1.81
N TRP A 222 -6.42 12.06 2.06
CA TRP A 222 -7.25 11.10 2.78
C TRP A 222 -7.12 11.26 4.28
N THR A 223 -8.20 11.06 5.01
CA THR A 223 -8.21 11.03 6.47
C THR A 223 -8.10 9.59 6.97
N PHE A 224 -7.01 9.30 7.65
CA PHE A 224 -6.76 8.02 8.30
C PHE A 224 -7.38 8.01 9.69
N VAL A 225 -7.97 6.90 10.06
CA VAL A 225 -8.68 6.72 11.31
C VAL A 225 -8.26 5.41 11.96
N VAL A 226 -7.95 5.49 13.25
CA VAL A 226 -7.75 4.33 14.12
C VAL A 226 -8.75 4.43 15.25
N GLY A 227 -9.53 3.37 15.45
CA GLY A 227 -10.53 3.28 16.50
C GLY A 227 -10.35 2.03 17.34
N SER A 228 -10.71 2.11 18.62
CA SER A 228 -10.71 0.96 19.52
C SER A 228 -12.05 0.86 20.22
N THR A 229 -12.60 -0.33 20.30
CA THR A 229 -13.72 -0.63 21.20
C THR A 229 -13.28 -0.34 22.64
N PRO A 230 -14.13 0.25 23.47
CA PRO A 230 -13.81 0.51 24.88
C PRO A 230 -13.56 -0.77 25.66
#